data_ffc4a3197d0ece4e79f1a43f6121128a
#
_entry.id   ffc4a3197d0ece4e79f1a43f6121128a
#
_cell.length_a   1.000
_cell.length_b   1.000
_cell.length_c   1.000
_cell.angle_alpha   90.00
_cell.angle_beta   90.00
_cell.angle_gamma   90.00
#
_symmetry.space_group_name_H-M   'P 1'
#
loop_
_entity.id
_entity.type
_entity.pdbx_description
1 polymer ?
#
loop_
_entity_poly.entity_id
_entity_poly.type
_entity_poly.pdbx_seq_one_letter_code
_entity_poly.pdbx_strand_id
1 'polypeptide(L)'
;MADQPLVKICGLQRREDVLLADKLGADFLGFILSAGFSRTLRLQEAKSLIEDIHSPKVAVLVDENPADSVTAAEEIGAAILQLHGDEPPTVIEELRNRGDWLIWKGIRAKSMDDIRRMVDACGNLVDGFLLEGWGKGVIGGGGVKLELDPEGIHELLPAETQFILAGGLTHDNVVEAAASFQPDILDVSSGVE
;
A
#
# COMPACT_ATOMS: atom_id res chain seq x y z
N MET A 1 -19.64 -11.49 -13.55
CA MET A 1 -18.23 -11.33 -13.98
C MET A 1 -17.54 -10.89 -12.71
N ALA A 2 -16.43 -11.51 -12.30
CA ALA A 2 -15.66 -11.00 -11.18
C ALA A 2 -15.23 -9.57 -11.57
N ASP A 3 -15.39 -8.60 -10.68
CA ASP A 3 -14.91 -7.25 -10.91
C ASP A 3 -13.39 -7.30 -11.12
N GLN A 4 -12.88 -6.51 -12.04
CA GLN A 4 -11.43 -6.43 -12.24
C GLN A 4 -10.82 -5.73 -11.02
N PRO A 5 -9.69 -6.21 -10.49
CA PRO A 5 -9.04 -5.55 -9.38
C PRO A 5 -8.61 -4.14 -9.77
N LEU A 6 -8.68 -3.21 -8.82
CA LEU A 6 -8.13 -1.87 -8.96
C LEU A 6 -6.59 -1.93 -9.02
N VAL A 7 -5.97 -0.89 -9.57
CA VAL A 7 -4.51 -0.85 -9.77
C VAL A 7 -3.91 0.34 -9.02
N LYS A 8 -2.91 0.05 -8.19
CA LYS A 8 -2.06 1.05 -7.54
C LYS A 8 -0.66 1.00 -8.13
N ILE A 9 -0.12 2.17 -8.51
CA ILE A 9 1.30 2.32 -8.88
C ILE A 9 2.03 3.02 -7.74
N CYS A 10 3.04 2.33 -7.17
CA CYS A 10 3.70 2.73 -5.92
C CYS A 10 5.16 3.14 -6.12
N GLY A 11 5.61 4.13 -5.34
CA GLY A 11 7.00 4.58 -5.33
C GLY A 11 7.35 5.51 -6.49
N LEU A 12 6.38 6.27 -6.96
CA LEU A 12 6.55 7.25 -8.03
C LEU A 12 7.46 8.40 -7.58
N GLN A 13 8.48 8.73 -8.40
CA GLN A 13 9.48 9.76 -8.11
C GLN A 13 9.63 10.80 -9.21
N ARG A 14 9.14 10.54 -10.42
CA ARG A 14 9.26 11.45 -11.57
C ARG A 14 7.89 11.91 -12.03
N ARG A 15 7.78 13.20 -12.36
CA ARG A 15 6.50 13.77 -12.79
C ARG A 15 5.94 13.10 -14.05
N GLU A 16 6.81 12.76 -15.00
CA GLU A 16 6.38 12.05 -16.21
C GLU A 16 5.72 10.70 -15.91
N ASP A 17 6.21 9.94 -14.91
CA ASP A 17 5.63 8.66 -14.53
C ASP A 17 4.30 8.85 -13.79
N VAL A 18 4.21 9.87 -12.94
CA VAL A 18 2.96 10.24 -12.25
C VAL A 18 1.87 10.59 -13.27
N LEU A 19 2.19 11.48 -14.23
CA LEU A 19 1.26 11.88 -15.30
C LEU A 19 0.86 10.70 -16.19
N LEU A 20 1.81 9.81 -16.49
CA LEU A 20 1.54 8.62 -17.30
C LEU A 20 0.62 7.65 -16.58
N ALA A 21 0.88 7.36 -15.30
CA ALA A 21 0.05 6.48 -14.48
C ALA A 21 -1.38 7.03 -14.33
N ASP A 22 -1.53 8.31 -14.01
CA ASP A 22 -2.83 9.00 -13.91
C ASP A 22 -3.59 8.93 -15.26
N LYS A 23 -2.93 9.25 -16.37
CA LYS A 23 -3.51 9.20 -17.72
C LYS A 23 -3.92 7.81 -18.16
N LEU A 24 -3.19 6.78 -17.77
CA LEU A 24 -3.48 5.38 -18.07
C LEU A 24 -4.58 4.79 -17.18
N GLY A 25 -5.06 5.54 -16.19
CA GLY A 25 -6.17 5.16 -15.34
C GLY A 25 -5.76 4.30 -14.15
N ALA A 26 -4.55 4.49 -13.60
CA ALA A 26 -4.23 3.92 -12.30
C ALA A 26 -5.21 4.46 -11.25
N ASP A 27 -5.80 3.56 -10.46
CA ASP A 27 -6.81 3.92 -9.46
C ASP A 27 -6.18 4.61 -8.25
N PHE A 28 -4.91 4.32 -7.96
CA PHE A 28 -4.17 4.91 -6.84
C PHE A 28 -2.71 5.19 -7.22
N LEU A 29 -2.16 6.29 -6.69
CA LEU A 29 -0.76 6.68 -6.88
C LEU A 29 -0.05 6.77 -5.52
N GLY A 30 0.99 5.94 -5.33
CA GLY A 30 1.71 5.81 -4.06
C GLY A 30 3.01 6.60 -4.04
N PHE A 31 3.21 7.36 -2.96
CA PHE A 31 4.40 8.18 -2.70
C PHE A 31 5.02 7.77 -1.36
N ILE A 32 6.28 7.36 -1.36
CA ILE A 32 7.00 6.97 -0.13
C ILE A 32 7.55 8.22 0.51
N LEU A 33 7.06 8.55 1.71
CA LEU A 33 7.37 9.79 2.42
C LEU A 33 8.26 9.59 3.65
N SER A 34 8.49 8.34 4.04
CA SER A 34 9.43 8.01 5.12
C SER A 34 10.87 7.94 4.64
N ALA A 35 11.78 8.45 5.44
CA ALA A 35 13.21 8.50 5.12
C ALA A 35 13.87 7.10 5.12
N GLY A 36 14.94 6.94 4.34
CA GLY A 36 15.79 5.74 4.36
C GLY A 36 15.44 4.68 3.31
N PHE A 37 14.50 4.92 2.42
CA PHE A 37 14.14 4.01 1.33
C PHE A 37 14.59 4.55 -0.02
N SER A 38 14.83 3.66 -0.99
CA SER A 38 15.35 4.02 -2.33
C SER A 38 14.43 4.96 -3.12
N ARG A 39 13.12 4.93 -2.82
CA ARG A 39 12.10 5.75 -3.50
C ARG A 39 11.50 6.82 -2.59
N THR A 40 12.19 7.18 -1.52
CA THR A 40 11.76 8.27 -0.63
C THR A 40 11.73 9.59 -1.36
N LEU A 41 10.65 10.34 -1.14
CA LEU A 41 10.50 11.73 -1.54
C LEU A 41 10.46 12.62 -0.29
N ARG A 42 11.07 13.79 -0.39
CA ARG A 42 10.77 14.86 0.57
C ARG A 42 9.38 15.43 0.25
N LEU A 43 8.67 15.92 1.25
CA LEU A 43 7.31 16.46 1.09
C LEU A 43 7.23 17.51 -0.03
N GLN A 44 8.21 18.42 -0.10
CA GLN A 44 8.24 19.44 -1.14
C GLN A 44 8.39 18.85 -2.56
N GLU A 45 9.14 17.76 -2.70
CA GLU A 45 9.28 17.05 -3.97
C GLU A 45 7.97 16.37 -4.34
N ALA A 46 7.34 15.65 -3.39
CA ALA A 46 6.06 15.01 -3.61
C ALA A 46 4.98 16.01 -4.06
N LYS A 47 4.90 17.17 -3.41
CA LYS A 47 3.95 18.25 -3.80
C LYS A 47 4.13 18.69 -5.24
N SER A 48 5.35 18.84 -5.72
CA SER A 48 5.63 19.25 -7.10
C SER A 48 5.27 18.18 -8.14
N LEU A 49 5.21 16.91 -7.74
CA LEU A 49 4.86 15.80 -8.62
C LEU A 49 3.35 15.66 -8.84
N ILE A 50 2.55 16.09 -7.86
CA ILE A 50 1.10 15.80 -7.83
C ILE A 50 0.22 16.97 -8.33
N GLU A 51 0.81 18.05 -8.80
CA GLU A 51 0.06 19.15 -9.42
C GLU A 51 -0.82 18.61 -10.57
N ASP A 52 -2.10 19.00 -10.62
CA ASP A 52 -3.07 18.58 -11.65
C ASP A 52 -3.33 17.06 -11.72
N ILE A 53 -3.01 16.31 -10.67
CA ILE A 53 -3.28 14.87 -10.59
C ILE A 53 -4.63 14.63 -9.92
N HIS A 54 -5.47 13.83 -10.58
CA HIS A 54 -6.84 13.54 -10.13
C HIS A 54 -6.94 12.20 -9.38
N SER A 55 -6.09 11.23 -9.72
CA SER A 55 -6.10 9.92 -9.03
C SER A 55 -5.82 10.07 -7.53
N PRO A 56 -6.50 9.31 -6.67
CA PRO A 56 -6.28 9.26 -5.24
C PRO A 56 -4.81 8.99 -4.89
N LYS A 57 -4.24 9.83 -4.00
CA LYS A 57 -2.86 9.72 -3.54
C LYS A 57 -2.80 8.86 -2.29
N VAL A 58 -1.78 8.01 -2.23
CA VAL A 58 -1.47 7.16 -1.09
C VAL A 58 -0.16 7.62 -0.48
N ALA A 59 -0.20 8.11 0.76
CA ALA A 59 0.98 8.39 1.56
C ALA A 59 1.52 7.08 2.15
N VAL A 60 2.67 6.61 1.67
CA VAL A 60 3.32 5.41 2.21
C VAL A 60 4.29 5.81 3.30
N LEU A 61 4.03 5.32 4.50
CA LEU A 61 4.70 5.69 5.75
C LEU A 61 5.26 4.44 6.43
N VAL A 62 6.40 4.58 7.08
CA VAL A 62 7.09 3.49 7.79
C VAL A 62 7.53 4.00 9.16
N ASP A 63 6.89 3.53 10.22
CA ASP A 63 7.19 3.83 11.62
C ASP A 63 7.27 5.34 11.94
N GLU A 64 6.54 6.16 11.19
CA GLU A 64 6.45 7.60 11.46
C GLU A 64 5.56 7.88 12.67
N ASN A 65 5.87 8.96 13.40
CA ASN A 65 4.97 9.39 14.48
C ASN A 65 3.66 9.98 13.88
N PRO A 66 2.55 9.95 14.64
CA PRO A 66 1.25 10.39 14.13
C PRO A 66 1.21 11.85 13.63
N ALA A 67 1.98 12.76 14.23
CA ALA A 67 1.98 14.16 13.81
C ALA A 67 2.63 14.35 12.45
N ASP A 68 3.76 13.66 12.19
CA ASP A 68 4.44 13.69 10.90
C ASP A 68 3.62 12.97 9.83
N SER A 69 2.94 11.86 10.19
CA SER A 69 2.02 11.14 9.29
C SER A 69 0.86 12.03 8.84
N VAL A 70 0.24 12.77 9.75
CA VAL A 70 -0.82 13.73 9.44
C VAL A 70 -0.30 14.84 8.53
N THR A 71 0.84 15.44 8.87
CA THR A 71 1.47 16.46 8.04
C THR A 71 1.74 15.95 6.63
N ALA A 72 2.28 14.75 6.49
CA ALA A 72 2.54 14.13 5.20
C ALA A 72 1.25 13.93 4.38
N ALA A 73 0.19 13.45 5.03
CA ALA A 73 -1.11 13.23 4.38
C ALA A 73 -1.73 14.55 3.87
N GLU A 74 -1.77 15.56 4.73
CA GLU A 74 -2.36 16.87 4.41
C GLU A 74 -1.58 17.57 3.29
N GLU A 75 -0.26 17.55 3.36
CA GLU A 75 0.62 18.25 2.40
C GLU A 75 0.50 17.71 0.97
N ILE A 76 0.21 16.42 0.79
CA ILE A 76 0.00 15.82 -0.53
C ILE A 76 -1.49 15.61 -0.86
N GLY A 77 -2.41 15.97 0.02
CA GLY A 77 -3.83 15.68 -0.13
C GLY A 77 -4.08 14.18 -0.29
N ALA A 78 -3.48 13.37 0.57
CA ALA A 78 -3.64 11.92 0.52
C ALA A 78 -5.08 11.52 0.87
N ALA A 79 -5.64 10.61 0.09
CA ALA A 79 -6.89 9.93 0.41
C ALA A 79 -6.66 8.72 1.33
N ILE A 80 -5.44 8.17 1.30
CA ILE A 80 -5.09 6.94 1.99
C ILE A 80 -3.74 7.09 2.69
N LEU A 81 -3.66 6.61 3.94
CA LEU A 81 -2.42 6.35 4.66
C LEU A 81 -2.10 4.86 4.55
N GLN A 82 -0.98 4.51 3.93
CA GLN A 82 -0.45 3.16 3.92
C GLN A 82 0.66 3.03 4.95
N LEU A 83 0.37 2.36 6.06
CA LEU A 83 1.30 2.09 7.16
C LEU A 83 2.08 0.81 6.86
N HIS A 84 3.36 0.95 6.52
CA HIS A 84 4.17 -0.14 5.97
C HIS A 84 5.32 -0.58 6.90
N GLY A 85 5.32 -0.08 8.13
CA GLY A 85 6.24 -0.42 9.22
C GLY A 85 5.63 -1.39 10.23
N ASP A 86 6.11 -1.29 11.47
CA ASP A 86 5.64 -2.07 12.61
C ASP A 86 4.73 -1.23 13.55
N GLU A 87 3.97 -0.29 12.96
CA GLU A 87 3.09 0.63 13.69
C GLU A 87 2.10 -0.15 14.58
N PRO A 88 2.08 0.14 15.90
CA PRO A 88 1.16 -0.54 16.82
C PRO A 88 -0.29 -0.04 16.62
N PRO A 89 -1.30 -0.82 17.08
CA PRO A 89 -2.71 -0.44 16.98
C PRO A 89 -3.03 0.94 17.57
N THR A 90 -2.32 1.35 18.61
CA THR A 90 -2.50 2.67 19.23
C THR A 90 -2.15 3.85 18.30
N VAL A 91 -1.16 3.68 17.43
CA VAL A 91 -0.81 4.68 16.41
C VAL A 91 -1.89 4.73 15.34
N ILE A 92 -2.42 3.57 14.92
CA ILE A 92 -3.50 3.48 13.94
C ILE A 92 -4.77 4.17 14.48
N GLU A 93 -5.13 3.89 15.73
CA GLU A 93 -6.28 4.50 16.39
C GLU A 93 -6.10 6.04 16.51
N GLU A 94 -4.91 6.51 16.84
CA GLU A 94 -4.61 7.94 16.89
C GLU A 94 -4.76 8.60 15.52
N LEU A 95 -4.28 7.97 14.44
CA LEU A 95 -4.43 8.48 13.07
C LEU A 95 -5.90 8.52 12.64
N ARG A 96 -6.70 7.51 12.99
CA ARG A 96 -8.16 7.49 12.76
C ARG A 96 -8.87 8.69 13.37
N ASN A 97 -8.42 9.13 14.54
CA ASN A 97 -9.01 10.27 15.27
C ASN A 97 -8.56 11.64 14.72
N ARG A 98 -7.62 11.69 13.78
CA ARG A 98 -7.04 12.93 13.27
C ARG A 98 -7.47 13.34 11.87
N GLY A 99 -8.13 12.45 11.10
CA GLY A 99 -8.62 12.77 9.76
C GLY A 99 -9.45 11.65 9.12
N ASP A 100 -10.01 11.95 7.95
CA ASP A 100 -10.99 11.10 7.25
C ASP A 100 -10.37 10.21 6.15
N TRP A 101 -9.04 10.04 6.13
CA TRP A 101 -8.37 9.14 5.19
C TRP A 101 -8.67 7.67 5.48
N LEU A 102 -8.63 6.85 4.44
CA LEU A 102 -8.57 5.41 4.60
C LEU A 102 -7.18 5.01 5.13
N ILE A 103 -7.14 3.94 5.92
CA ILE A 103 -5.87 3.40 6.45
C ILE A 103 -5.67 1.99 5.92
N TRP A 104 -4.55 1.77 5.22
CA TRP A 104 -4.09 0.46 4.80
C TRP A 104 -2.88 0.02 5.62
N LYS A 105 -2.89 -1.24 6.08
CA LYS A 105 -1.77 -1.81 6.83
C LYS A 105 -0.99 -2.81 5.99
N GLY A 106 0.29 -2.56 5.80
CA GLY A 106 1.22 -3.48 5.14
C GLY A 106 1.61 -4.64 6.06
N ILE A 107 1.59 -5.86 5.51
CA ILE A 107 2.02 -7.09 6.17
C ILE A 107 3.02 -7.80 5.29
N ARG A 108 4.25 -7.92 5.76
CA ARG A 108 5.28 -8.77 5.15
C ARG A 108 5.16 -10.18 5.70
N ALA A 109 4.34 -10.99 5.04
CA ALA A 109 3.94 -12.29 5.55
C ALA A 109 4.94 -13.41 5.18
N LYS A 110 5.40 -14.16 6.16
CA LYS A 110 6.12 -15.44 6.02
C LYS A 110 5.20 -16.63 6.15
N SER A 111 4.08 -16.44 6.82
CA SER A 111 3.11 -17.48 7.19
C SER A 111 1.72 -16.90 7.36
N MET A 112 0.72 -17.76 7.34
CA MET A 112 -0.66 -17.39 7.67
C MET A 112 -0.80 -16.86 9.10
N ASP A 113 0.06 -17.28 10.03
CA ASP A 113 0.06 -16.78 11.40
C ASP A 113 0.52 -15.31 11.50
N ASP A 114 1.36 -14.83 10.58
CA ASP A 114 1.73 -13.41 10.53
C ASP A 114 0.51 -12.55 10.16
N ILE A 115 -0.28 -13.00 9.18
CA ILE A 115 -1.52 -12.34 8.77
C ILE A 115 -2.52 -12.36 9.93
N ARG A 116 -2.77 -13.53 10.51
CA ARG A 116 -3.72 -13.69 11.63
C ARG A 116 -3.40 -12.74 12.78
N ARG A 117 -2.13 -12.70 13.21
CA ARG A 117 -1.71 -11.81 14.31
C ARG A 117 -1.98 -10.34 14.02
N MET A 118 -1.75 -9.90 12.79
CA MET A 118 -1.98 -8.50 12.41
C MET A 118 -3.48 -8.21 12.31
N VAL A 119 -4.27 -9.13 11.75
CA VAL A 119 -5.73 -8.99 11.68
C VAL A 119 -6.33 -8.97 13.10
N ASP A 120 -5.90 -9.85 13.99
CA ASP A 120 -6.37 -9.88 15.39
C ASP A 120 -6.01 -8.58 16.13
N ALA A 121 -4.86 -7.97 15.80
CA ALA A 121 -4.39 -6.77 16.46
C ALA A 121 -5.09 -5.49 15.97
N CYS A 122 -5.37 -5.35 14.69
CA CYS A 122 -5.84 -4.08 14.11
C CYS A 122 -6.93 -4.20 13.02
N GLY A 123 -7.55 -5.38 12.85
CA GLY A 123 -8.52 -5.60 11.77
C GLY A 123 -9.73 -4.67 11.78
N ASN A 124 -10.13 -4.17 12.94
CA ASN A 124 -11.21 -3.19 13.10
C ASN A 124 -10.76 -1.72 13.00
N LEU A 125 -9.46 -1.47 12.83
CA LEU A 125 -8.87 -0.13 12.78
C LEU A 125 -8.42 0.27 11.37
N VAL A 126 -8.42 -0.67 10.42
CA VAL A 126 -7.93 -0.45 9.06
C VAL A 126 -8.99 -0.76 8.00
N ASP A 127 -8.89 -0.11 6.86
CA ASP A 127 -9.80 -0.28 5.72
C ASP A 127 -9.26 -1.29 4.71
N GLY A 128 -8.00 -1.69 4.85
CA GLY A 128 -7.38 -2.68 3.98
C GLY A 128 -6.07 -3.24 4.51
N PHE A 129 -5.74 -4.44 4.05
CA PHE A 129 -4.47 -5.09 4.30
C PHE A 129 -3.71 -5.28 2.99
N LEU A 130 -2.50 -4.71 2.94
CA LEU A 130 -1.56 -4.94 1.86
C LEU A 130 -0.64 -6.10 2.24
N LEU A 131 -0.72 -7.19 1.49
CA LEU A 131 0.10 -8.38 1.71
C LEU A 131 1.22 -8.46 0.67
N GLU A 132 2.45 -8.58 1.15
CA GLU A 132 3.62 -8.87 0.33
C GLU A 132 4.45 -10.02 0.91
N GLY A 133 5.22 -10.71 0.06
CA GLY A 133 6.13 -11.76 0.51
C GLY A 133 7.27 -11.19 1.36
N TRP A 134 7.73 -11.99 2.32
CA TRP A 134 8.86 -11.60 3.16
C TRP A 134 10.20 -11.96 2.52
N GLY A 135 11.14 -11.01 2.49
CA GLY A 135 12.53 -11.22 2.09
C GLY A 135 13.51 -10.81 3.17
N LYS A 136 14.53 -11.64 3.44
CA LYS A 136 15.54 -11.35 4.46
C LYS A 136 16.33 -10.09 4.10
N GLY A 137 16.26 -9.06 4.95
CA GLY A 137 16.98 -7.79 4.75
C GLY A 137 16.32 -6.83 3.77
N VAL A 138 15.10 -7.10 3.34
CA VAL A 138 14.32 -6.24 2.44
C VAL A 138 13.21 -5.58 3.23
N ILE A 139 13.19 -4.26 3.27
CA ILE A 139 12.12 -3.46 3.87
C ILE A 139 11.42 -2.72 2.75
N GLY A 140 10.22 -3.19 2.37
CA GLY A 140 9.36 -2.60 1.34
C GLY A 140 9.97 -2.59 -0.08
N GLY A 141 9.15 -2.82 -1.10
CA GLY A 141 9.56 -2.70 -2.51
C GLY A 141 10.62 -3.69 -3.00
N GLY A 142 10.94 -4.73 -2.21
CA GLY A 142 11.94 -5.74 -2.56
C GLY A 142 11.49 -6.78 -3.57
N GLY A 143 10.25 -6.67 -4.05
CA GLY A 143 9.73 -7.54 -5.10
C GLY A 143 9.60 -9.01 -4.71
N VAL A 144 9.46 -9.32 -3.42
CA VAL A 144 9.31 -10.71 -2.96
C VAL A 144 7.88 -11.16 -3.16
N LYS A 145 7.72 -12.24 -3.94
CA LYS A 145 6.43 -12.84 -4.24
C LYS A 145 5.79 -13.42 -2.97
N LEU A 146 4.48 -13.21 -2.81
CA LEU A 146 3.70 -13.84 -1.75
C LEU A 146 3.48 -15.32 -2.10
N GLU A 147 3.98 -16.24 -1.26
CA GLU A 147 3.87 -17.69 -1.44
C GLU A 147 3.01 -18.30 -0.32
N LEU A 148 1.77 -17.84 -0.21
CA LEU A 148 0.81 -18.33 0.78
C LEU A 148 -0.47 -18.82 0.10
N ASP A 149 -1.28 -19.59 0.83
CA ASP A 149 -2.56 -20.12 0.38
C ASP A 149 -3.60 -19.00 0.18
N PRO A 150 -4.07 -18.73 -1.05
CA PRO A 150 -5.02 -17.66 -1.32
C PRO A 150 -6.37 -17.83 -0.62
N GLU A 151 -6.91 -19.06 -0.54
CA GLU A 151 -8.20 -19.31 0.13
C GLU A 151 -8.10 -19.00 1.62
N GLY A 152 -7.03 -19.44 2.26
CA GLY A 152 -6.79 -19.15 3.67
C GLY A 152 -6.61 -17.66 3.97
N ILE A 153 -6.07 -16.86 3.02
CA ILE A 153 -5.98 -15.41 3.17
C ILE A 153 -7.39 -14.81 3.25
N HIS A 154 -8.27 -15.14 2.31
CA HIS A 154 -9.64 -14.61 2.29
C HIS A 154 -10.45 -15.00 3.53
N GLU A 155 -10.20 -16.19 4.11
CA GLU A 155 -10.85 -16.61 5.35
C GLU A 155 -10.39 -15.81 6.58
N LEU A 156 -9.15 -15.27 6.54
CA LEU A 156 -8.58 -14.49 7.65
C LEU A 156 -8.94 -13.02 7.60
N LEU A 157 -9.02 -12.44 6.41
CA LEU A 157 -9.28 -11.00 6.27
C LEU A 157 -10.75 -10.68 6.63
N PRO A 158 -10.99 -9.60 7.40
CA PRO A 158 -12.36 -9.16 7.68
C PRO A 158 -13.09 -8.78 6.37
N ALA A 159 -14.35 -9.16 6.25
CA ALA A 159 -15.16 -8.97 5.03
C ALA A 159 -15.27 -7.51 4.56
N GLU A 160 -15.14 -6.56 5.49
CA GLU A 160 -15.26 -5.12 5.20
C GLU A 160 -13.91 -4.47 4.87
N THR A 161 -12.81 -5.25 4.85
CA THR A 161 -11.47 -4.73 4.53
C THR A 161 -11.04 -5.11 3.13
N GLN A 162 -10.34 -4.20 2.44
CA GLN A 162 -9.78 -4.45 1.12
C GLN A 162 -8.55 -5.37 1.22
N PHE A 163 -8.47 -6.33 0.32
CA PHE A 163 -7.27 -7.12 0.11
C PHE A 163 -6.40 -6.50 -0.98
N ILE A 164 -5.21 -6.01 -0.63
CA ILE A 164 -4.24 -5.45 -1.55
C ILE A 164 -3.09 -6.44 -1.72
N LEU A 165 -2.89 -6.95 -2.94
CA LEU A 165 -1.77 -7.83 -3.26
C LEU A 165 -0.59 -7.03 -3.78
N ALA A 166 0.56 -7.21 -3.14
CA ALA A 166 1.84 -6.58 -3.49
C ALA A 166 2.99 -7.58 -3.56
N GLY A 167 4.15 -7.10 -3.96
CA GLY A 167 5.38 -7.89 -3.99
C GLY A 167 5.62 -8.63 -5.29
N GLY A 168 6.62 -8.19 -6.06
CA GLY A 168 7.10 -8.86 -7.27
C GLY A 168 6.11 -8.95 -8.42
N LEU A 169 5.05 -8.13 -8.43
CA LEU A 169 4.12 -8.08 -9.55
C LEU A 169 4.78 -7.40 -10.76
N THR A 170 4.64 -8.03 -11.92
CA THR A 170 5.16 -7.59 -13.21
C THR A 170 4.12 -7.84 -14.29
N HIS A 171 4.34 -7.31 -15.50
CA HIS A 171 3.48 -7.59 -16.64
C HIS A 171 3.40 -9.09 -17.00
N ASP A 172 4.43 -9.88 -16.66
CA ASP A 172 4.47 -11.31 -16.98
C ASP A 172 3.64 -12.17 -16.00
N ASN A 173 3.46 -11.73 -14.76
CA ASN A 173 2.82 -12.54 -13.72
C ASN A 173 1.52 -11.97 -13.14
N VAL A 174 1.19 -10.71 -13.43
CA VAL A 174 0.05 -10.02 -12.81
C VAL A 174 -1.29 -10.69 -13.08
N VAL A 175 -1.49 -11.24 -14.27
CA VAL A 175 -2.74 -11.93 -14.65
C VAL A 175 -2.92 -13.22 -13.84
N GLU A 176 -1.85 -14.01 -13.72
CA GLU A 176 -1.85 -15.24 -12.91
C GLU A 176 -2.05 -14.92 -11.42
N ALA A 177 -1.36 -13.89 -10.91
CA ALA A 177 -1.50 -13.45 -9.53
C ALA A 177 -2.92 -12.97 -9.22
N ALA A 178 -3.51 -12.15 -10.08
CA ALA A 178 -4.89 -11.69 -9.94
C ALA A 178 -5.89 -12.85 -9.95
N ALA A 179 -5.72 -13.82 -10.85
CA ALA A 179 -6.60 -14.98 -10.94
C ALA A 179 -6.48 -15.90 -9.72
N SER A 180 -5.26 -16.06 -9.18
CA SER A 180 -4.99 -16.96 -8.04
C SER A 180 -5.41 -16.35 -6.71
N PHE A 181 -5.06 -15.08 -6.47
CA PHE A 181 -5.30 -14.42 -5.18
C PHE A 181 -6.62 -13.64 -5.12
N GLN A 182 -7.23 -13.31 -6.24
CA GLN A 182 -8.47 -12.54 -6.34
C GLN A 182 -8.48 -11.30 -5.42
N PRO A 183 -7.44 -10.44 -5.46
CA PRO A 183 -7.37 -9.25 -4.62
C PRO A 183 -8.34 -8.18 -5.11
N ASP A 184 -8.71 -7.25 -4.22
CA ASP A 184 -9.44 -6.04 -4.59
C ASP A 184 -8.53 -5.05 -5.32
N ILE A 185 -7.25 -5.02 -4.94
CA ILE A 185 -6.25 -4.08 -5.48
C ILE A 185 -4.93 -4.80 -5.76
N LEU A 186 -4.34 -4.49 -6.90
CA LEU A 186 -2.97 -4.89 -7.27
C LEU A 186 -2.02 -3.70 -7.05
N ASP A 187 -1.03 -3.84 -6.18
CA ASP A 187 -0.02 -2.82 -5.89
C ASP A 187 1.29 -3.14 -6.60
N VAL A 188 1.62 -2.37 -7.60
CA VAL A 188 2.81 -2.56 -8.44
C VAL A 188 3.81 -1.42 -8.20
N SER A 189 5.09 -1.77 -8.04
CA SER A 189 6.18 -0.81 -7.87
C SER A 189 7.28 -1.10 -8.90
N SER A 190 8.33 -1.83 -8.55
CA SER A 190 9.47 -2.09 -9.45
C SER A 190 9.13 -2.86 -10.74
N GLY A 191 7.97 -3.48 -10.82
CA GLY A 191 7.56 -4.25 -12.02
C GLY A 191 7.15 -3.40 -13.22
N VAL A 192 7.11 -2.07 -13.08
CA VAL A 192 6.76 -1.10 -14.13
C VAL A 192 7.83 -0.01 -14.31
N GLU A 193 9.03 -0.21 -13.77
CA GLU A 193 10.21 0.64 -13.96
C GLU A 193 10.99 0.32 -15.23
#